data_f53a6a5786f249f80a0b4d137db9e2e5
#
_entry.id   f53a6a5786f249f80a0b4d137db9e2e5
#
_cell.length_a   1.000
_cell.length_b   1.000
_cell.length_c   1.000
_cell.angle_alpha   90.00
_cell.angle_beta   90.00
_cell.angle_gamma   90.00
#
_symmetry.space_group_name_H-M   'P 1'
#
loop_
_entity.id
_entity.type
_entity.pdbx_description
1 polymer ?
#
loop_
_entity_poly.entity_id
_entity_poly.type
_entity_poly.pdbx_seq_one_letter_code
_entity_poly.pdbx_strand_id
1 'polypeptide(L)'
;VVAGVVYQPITDETFWAEKTRGAWLQDARLRVSGRRHLSEALIATGIPYQGHGDFDEWIRILSEVGPQVAGIRRFGSAALDLAWVAAGRYDGFWESDLNAWDTAAGCLLVREAGGFVSDYRGRSLPVCDAQIIAANDALHSRLHKLIAGAVKS
;
A
#
# COMPACT_ATOMS: atom_id res chain seq x y z
N VAL A 1 -3.07 1.67 -16.63
CA VAL A 1 -3.33 3.01 -16.04
C VAL A 1 -2.27 3.96 -16.57
N VAL A 2 -2.67 5.09 -17.14
CA VAL A 2 -1.76 6.11 -17.68
C VAL A 2 -1.76 7.38 -16.84
N ALA A 3 -2.86 7.66 -16.14
CA ALA A 3 -2.99 8.74 -15.16
C ALA A 3 -3.92 8.30 -14.04
N GLY A 4 -3.73 8.84 -12.85
CA GLY A 4 -4.56 8.55 -11.67
C GLY A 4 -4.61 9.74 -10.73
N VAL A 5 -5.75 9.91 -10.07
CA VAL A 5 -5.98 10.95 -9.07
C VAL A 5 -6.66 10.34 -7.86
N VAL A 6 -6.21 10.74 -6.67
CA VAL A 6 -6.88 10.48 -5.39
C VAL A 6 -7.06 11.83 -4.70
N TYR A 7 -8.30 12.16 -4.35
CA TYR A 7 -8.63 13.41 -3.69
C TYR A 7 -9.15 13.18 -2.27
N GLN A 8 -8.54 13.86 -1.31
CA GLN A 8 -8.96 13.88 0.10
C GLN A 8 -9.67 15.19 0.42
N PRO A 9 -11.01 15.20 0.51
CA PRO A 9 -11.77 16.46 0.62
C PRO A 9 -11.65 17.14 2.00
N ILE A 10 -11.34 16.39 3.05
CA ILE A 10 -11.25 16.96 4.41
C ILE A 10 -10.00 17.85 4.55
N THR A 11 -8.90 17.44 3.94
CA THR A 11 -7.63 18.19 3.98
C THR A 11 -7.35 18.96 2.70
N ASP A 12 -8.26 18.88 1.72
CA ASP A 12 -8.13 19.47 0.37
C ASP A 12 -6.81 19.07 -0.32
N GLU A 13 -6.48 17.76 -0.25
CA GLU A 13 -5.27 17.22 -0.84
C GLU A 13 -5.57 16.44 -2.11
N THR A 14 -4.95 16.84 -3.21
CA THR A 14 -5.02 16.14 -4.50
C THR A 14 -3.71 15.43 -4.79
N PHE A 15 -3.73 14.10 -4.70
CA PHE A 15 -2.62 13.23 -5.11
C PHE A 15 -2.86 12.83 -6.57
N TRP A 16 -1.86 13.02 -7.42
CA TRP A 16 -1.99 12.65 -8.82
C TRP A 16 -0.67 12.11 -9.38
N ALA A 17 -0.78 11.26 -10.40
CA ALA A 17 0.36 10.74 -11.12
C ALA A 17 0.04 10.57 -12.60
N GLU A 18 1.04 10.73 -13.42
CA GLU A 18 1.03 10.39 -14.84
C GLU A 18 2.21 9.46 -15.13
N LYS A 19 1.96 8.40 -15.88
CA LYS A 19 2.96 7.36 -16.19
C LYS A 19 4.21 7.98 -16.77
N THR A 20 5.37 7.69 -16.19
CA THR A 20 6.70 8.21 -16.53
C THR A 20 6.94 9.69 -16.18
N ARG A 21 5.99 10.36 -15.53
CA ARG A 21 6.11 11.77 -15.15
C ARG A 21 6.22 12.01 -13.64
N GLY A 22 6.08 10.93 -12.86
CA GLY A 22 6.14 10.99 -11.41
C GLY A 22 4.78 11.15 -10.74
N ALA A 23 4.81 11.15 -9.41
CA ALA A 23 3.66 11.37 -8.56
C ALA A 23 3.78 12.70 -7.82
N TRP A 24 2.64 13.32 -7.52
CA TRP A 24 2.55 14.68 -7.00
C TRP A 24 1.45 14.79 -5.96
N LEU A 25 1.67 15.62 -4.95
CA LEU A 25 0.64 16.17 -4.08
C LEU A 25 0.53 17.65 -4.41
N GLN A 26 -0.58 18.05 -5.05
CA GLN A 26 -0.69 19.38 -5.64
C GLN A 26 0.51 19.65 -6.55
N ASP A 27 1.38 20.59 -6.23
CA ASP A 27 2.58 20.94 -7.00
C ASP A 27 3.87 20.31 -6.43
N ALA A 28 3.78 19.60 -5.31
CA ALA A 28 4.93 18.98 -4.66
C ALA A 28 5.16 17.56 -5.16
N ARG A 29 6.37 17.27 -5.63
CA ARG A 29 6.72 15.94 -6.12
C ARG A 29 6.83 14.94 -4.97
N LEU A 30 6.16 13.80 -5.10
CA LEU A 30 6.15 12.74 -4.11
C LEU A 30 7.35 11.80 -4.24
N ARG A 31 7.72 11.21 -3.11
CA ARG A 31 8.63 10.09 -2.98
C ARG A 31 8.16 9.18 -1.85
N VAL A 32 8.25 7.88 -2.05
CA VAL A 32 8.05 6.91 -0.98
C VAL A 32 9.08 7.12 0.13
N SER A 33 8.77 6.63 1.33
CA SER A 33 9.65 6.70 2.49
C SER A 33 11.04 6.13 2.20
N GLY A 34 12.06 6.71 2.81
CA GLY A 34 13.44 6.22 2.76
C GLY A 34 13.80 5.23 3.88
N ARG A 35 12.84 4.82 4.75
CA ARG A 35 13.11 3.86 5.83
C ARG A 35 13.52 2.49 5.28
N ARG A 36 14.45 1.86 5.98
CA ARG A 36 15.06 0.59 5.52
C ARG A 36 14.80 -0.60 6.46
N HIS A 37 14.29 -0.34 7.67
CA HIS A 37 14.06 -1.36 8.69
C HIS A 37 12.58 -1.42 9.04
N LEU A 38 12.02 -2.65 9.07
CA LEU A 38 10.62 -2.86 9.46
C LEU A 38 10.35 -2.35 10.88
N SER A 39 11.31 -2.51 11.80
CA SER A 39 11.18 -2.05 13.19
C SER A 39 10.95 -0.54 13.34
N GLU A 40 11.20 0.24 12.30
CA GLU A 40 10.96 1.69 12.25
C GLU A 40 9.74 2.06 11.40
N ALA A 41 9.15 1.06 10.72
CA ALA A 41 8.14 1.29 9.70
C ALA A 41 6.73 1.43 10.29
N LEU A 42 5.98 2.39 9.77
CA LEU A 42 4.57 2.56 9.99
C LEU A 42 3.81 1.96 8.80
N ILE A 43 3.07 0.88 9.03
CA ILE A 43 2.40 0.13 7.98
C ILE A 43 0.89 0.34 8.09
N ALA A 44 0.23 0.55 6.97
CA ALA A 44 -1.23 0.62 6.89
C ALA A 44 -1.82 -0.72 6.43
N THR A 45 -3.08 -0.98 6.80
CA THR A 45 -3.84 -2.16 6.38
C THR A 45 -5.34 -1.89 6.40
N GLY A 46 -6.11 -2.64 5.62
CA GLY A 46 -7.54 -2.78 5.84
C GLY A 46 -7.84 -3.90 6.83
N ILE A 47 -9.00 -3.86 7.45
CA ILE A 47 -9.50 -4.93 8.31
C ILE A 47 -10.72 -5.55 7.62
N PRO A 48 -10.76 -6.86 7.38
CA PRO A 48 -11.93 -7.53 6.87
C PRO A 48 -13.18 -7.22 7.73
N TYR A 49 -14.29 -7.01 7.08
CA TYR A 49 -15.55 -6.72 7.75
C TYR A 49 -16.65 -7.66 7.25
N GLN A 50 -17.81 -7.62 7.89
CA GLN A 50 -18.91 -8.57 7.68
C GLN A 50 -19.19 -8.82 6.18
N GLY A 51 -18.93 -10.06 5.73
CA GLY A 51 -19.15 -10.51 4.36
C GLY A 51 -18.05 -10.15 3.35
N HIS A 52 -16.95 -9.54 3.81
CA HIS A 52 -15.83 -9.13 2.96
C HIS A 52 -14.50 -9.56 3.55
N GLY A 53 -13.65 -10.19 2.71
CA GLY A 53 -12.32 -10.65 3.06
C GLY A 53 -12.28 -11.89 3.96
N ASP A 54 -11.08 -12.41 4.16
CA ASP A 54 -10.77 -13.53 5.06
C ASP A 54 -10.14 -12.99 6.36
N PHE A 55 -10.93 -12.98 7.43
CA PHE A 55 -10.48 -12.48 8.73
C PHE A 55 -9.38 -13.36 9.34
N ASP A 56 -9.43 -14.67 9.12
CA ASP A 56 -8.42 -15.59 9.66
C ASP A 56 -7.08 -15.42 8.91
N GLU A 57 -7.10 -15.24 7.60
CA GLU A 57 -5.91 -14.87 6.81
C GLU A 57 -5.33 -13.55 7.31
N TRP A 58 -6.18 -12.55 7.53
CA TRP A 58 -5.75 -11.24 8.02
C TRP A 58 -5.10 -11.33 9.40
N ILE A 59 -5.66 -12.11 10.34
CA ILE A 59 -5.08 -12.33 11.68
C ILE A 59 -3.73 -13.03 11.58
N ARG A 60 -3.57 -14.03 10.70
CA ARG A 60 -2.27 -14.68 10.49
C ARG A 60 -1.23 -13.67 9.99
N ILE A 61 -1.57 -12.86 8.99
CA ILE A 61 -0.69 -11.81 8.48
C ILE A 61 -0.35 -10.80 9.57
N LEU A 62 -1.34 -10.33 10.32
CA LEU A 62 -1.16 -9.37 11.42
C LEU A 62 -0.21 -9.92 12.49
N SER A 63 -0.32 -11.21 12.82
CA SER A 63 0.51 -11.88 13.82
C SER A 63 1.97 -11.97 13.39
N GLU A 64 2.24 -12.10 12.10
CA GLU A 64 3.60 -12.12 11.55
C GLU A 64 4.19 -10.71 11.36
N VAL A 65 3.40 -9.77 10.87
CA VAL A 65 3.86 -8.41 10.56
C VAL A 65 3.92 -7.54 11.82
N GLY A 66 2.90 -7.62 12.68
CA GLY A 66 2.74 -6.73 13.84
C GLY A 66 3.95 -6.63 14.75
N PRO A 67 4.56 -7.76 15.17
CA PRO A 67 5.75 -7.73 16.03
C PRO A 67 7.01 -7.18 15.37
N GLN A 68 7.02 -7.05 14.03
CA GLN A 68 8.21 -6.64 13.26
C GLN A 68 8.25 -5.14 12.95
N VAL A 69 7.13 -4.42 13.16
CA VAL A 69 6.97 -3.02 12.72
C VAL A 69 6.82 -2.06 13.90
N ALA A 70 7.10 -0.78 13.68
CA ALA A 70 6.92 0.26 14.71
C ALA A 70 5.44 0.50 15.03
N GLY A 71 4.55 0.24 14.07
CA GLY A 71 3.12 0.36 14.30
C GLY A 71 2.29 0.05 13.06
N ILE A 72 1.01 -0.25 13.32
CA ILE A 72 0.02 -0.51 12.28
C ILE A 72 -1.08 0.54 12.36
N ARG A 73 -1.60 0.96 11.22
CA ARG A 73 -2.71 1.90 11.09
C ARG A 73 -3.80 1.30 10.22
N ARG A 74 -5.04 1.62 10.57
CA ARG A 74 -6.22 1.33 9.76
C ARG A 74 -6.99 2.62 9.53
N PHE A 75 -6.88 3.18 8.35
CA PHE A 75 -7.58 4.42 8.00
C PHE A 75 -8.92 4.14 7.33
N GLY A 76 -8.97 3.12 6.48
CA GLY A 76 -10.21 2.60 5.90
C GLY A 76 -10.52 3.08 4.48
N SER A 77 -9.48 3.51 3.75
CA SER A 77 -9.57 3.82 2.34
C SER A 77 -8.27 3.39 1.65
N ALA A 78 -8.30 2.27 0.93
CA ALA A 78 -7.13 1.74 0.22
C ALA A 78 -6.52 2.77 -0.74
N ALA A 79 -7.33 3.56 -1.43
CA ALA A 79 -6.86 4.62 -2.32
C ALA A 79 -6.03 5.68 -1.58
N LEU A 80 -6.49 6.12 -0.38
CA LEU A 80 -5.75 7.07 0.45
C LEU A 80 -4.53 6.43 1.10
N ASP A 81 -4.63 5.19 1.59
CA ASP A 81 -3.51 4.48 2.18
C ASP A 81 -2.36 4.35 1.18
N LEU A 82 -2.65 4.02 -0.08
CA LEU A 82 -1.68 3.97 -1.18
C LEU A 82 -1.12 5.37 -1.52
N ALA A 83 -1.96 6.40 -1.56
CA ALA A 83 -1.51 7.77 -1.79
C ALA A 83 -0.55 8.24 -0.68
N TRP A 84 -0.82 7.84 0.56
CA TRP A 84 0.06 8.16 1.71
C TRP A 84 1.35 7.33 1.74
N VAL A 85 1.35 6.10 1.21
CA VAL A 85 2.59 5.38 0.92
C VAL A 85 3.41 6.12 -0.13
N ALA A 86 2.79 6.56 -1.23
CA ALA A 86 3.47 7.35 -2.26
C ALA A 86 4.05 8.66 -1.73
N ALA A 87 3.39 9.26 -0.73
CA ALA A 87 3.84 10.49 -0.06
C ALA A 87 4.85 10.26 1.08
N GLY A 88 5.21 8.99 1.39
CA GLY A 88 6.11 8.65 2.48
C GLY A 88 5.53 8.89 3.88
N ARG A 89 4.21 9.08 4.00
CA ARG A 89 3.49 9.19 5.29
C ARG A 89 3.32 7.84 5.95
N TYR A 90 3.11 6.78 5.14
CA TYR A 90 3.24 5.40 5.52
C TYR A 90 4.44 4.78 4.81
N ASP A 91 5.03 3.78 5.43
CA ASP A 91 6.21 3.09 4.90
C ASP A 91 5.81 1.88 4.05
N GLY A 92 4.61 1.37 4.27
CA GLY A 92 4.02 0.29 3.51
C GLY A 92 2.52 0.13 3.76
N PHE A 93 1.92 -0.72 2.95
CA PHE A 93 0.50 -1.05 3.00
C PHE A 93 0.26 -2.48 2.52
N TRP A 94 -0.65 -3.20 3.15
CA TRP A 94 -1.21 -4.44 2.62
C TRP A 94 -2.71 -4.51 2.88
N GLU A 95 -3.44 -5.07 1.95
CA GLU A 95 -4.88 -5.35 2.08
C GLU A 95 -5.29 -6.44 1.10
N SER A 96 -6.37 -7.15 1.40
CA SER A 96 -7.04 -8.11 0.52
C SER A 96 -8.50 -7.75 0.30
N ASP A 97 -9.15 -8.46 -0.65
CA ASP A 97 -10.55 -8.26 -1.03
C ASP A 97 -10.85 -6.85 -1.59
N LEU A 98 -9.91 -6.33 -2.37
CA LEU A 98 -10.01 -5.03 -3.03
C LEU A 98 -10.47 -5.17 -4.48
N ASN A 99 -11.09 -4.13 -4.99
CA ASN A 99 -11.46 -4.01 -6.39
C ASN A 99 -10.44 -3.12 -7.15
N ALA A 100 -10.48 -3.20 -8.47
CA ALA A 100 -9.58 -2.42 -9.32
C ALA A 100 -9.71 -0.90 -9.10
N TRP A 101 -10.90 -0.41 -8.80
CA TRP A 101 -11.13 1.03 -8.52
C TRP A 101 -10.53 1.50 -7.20
N ASP A 102 -10.30 0.60 -6.23
CA ASP A 102 -9.66 0.92 -4.95
C ASP A 102 -8.15 1.11 -5.12
N THR A 103 -7.54 0.45 -6.11
CA THR A 103 -6.09 0.32 -6.21
C THR A 103 -5.49 0.99 -7.45
N ALA A 104 -6.24 1.16 -8.53
CA ALA A 104 -5.70 1.56 -9.83
C ALA A 104 -4.90 2.87 -9.78
N ALA A 105 -5.46 3.93 -9.20
CA ALA A 105 -4.79 5.22 -9.06
C ALA A 105 -3.62 5.12 -8.06
N GLY A 106 -3.83 4.47 -6.91
CA GLY A 106 -2.83 4.29 -5.88
C GLY A 106 -1.62 3.48 -6.33
N CYS A 107 -1.81 2.41 -7.12
CA CYS A 107 -0.72 1.65 -7.72
C CYS A 107 0.18 2.52 -8.60
N LEU A 108 -0.42 3.39 -9.41
CA LEU A 108 0.34 4.31 -10.24
C LEU A 108 1.10 5.33 -9.37
N LEU A 109 0.43 5.93 -8.39
CA LEU A 109 1.05 6.87 -7.44
C LEU A 109 2.29 6.29 -6.77
N VAL A 110 2.18 5.08 -6.19
CA VAL A 110 3.30 4.43 -5.51
C VAL A 110 4.46 4.16 -6.46
N ARG A 111 4.21 3.63 -7.66
CA ARG A 111 5.25 3.34 -8.65
C ARG A 111 5.94 4.61 -9.13
N GLU A 112 5.19 5.65 -9.45
CA GLU A 112 5.73 6.93 -9.90
C GLU A 112 6.44 7.70 -8.79
N ALA A 113 6.15 7.40 -7.53
CA ALA A 113 6.89 7.89 -6.37
C ALA A 113 8.17 7.07 -6.05
N GLY A 114 8.46 6.03 -6.84
CA GLY A 114 9.64 5.17 -6.70
C GLY A 114 9.45 3.98 -5.75
N GLY A 115 8.21 3.61 -5.45
CA GLY A 115 7.86 2.43 -4.67
C GLY A 115 7.55 1.20 -5.53
N PHE A 116 7.31 0.09 -4.86
CA PHE A 116 6.99 -1.21 -5.43
C PHE A 116 5.58 -1.63 -5.01
N VAL A 117 4.88 -2.28 -5.94
CA VAL A 117 3.54 -2.79 -5.74
C VAL A 117 3.46 -4.20 -6.31
N SER A 118 2.97 -5.14 -5.51
CA SER A 118 2.72 -6.54 -5.92
C SER A 118 1.44 -7.09 -5.27
N ASP A 119 0.99 -8.24 -5.74
CA ASP A 119 0.06 -9.08 -4.98
C ASP A 119 0.82 -9.90 -3.89
N TYR A 120 0.09 -10.73 -3.13
CA TYR A 120 0.66 -11.60 -2.09
C TYR A 120 1.55 -12.72 -2.65
N ARG A 121 1.49 -13.00 -3.95
CA ARG A 121 2.39 -13.94 -4.67
C ARG A 121 3.64 -13.25 -5.21
N GLY A 122 3.79 -11.95 -5.00
CA GLY A 122 4.92 -11.16 -5.49
C GLY A 122 4.82 -10.77 -6.96
N ARG A 123 3.67 -10.95 -7.61
CA ARG A 123 3.49 -10.57 -9.02
C ARG A 123 3.26 -9.07 -9.12
N SER A 124 4.05 -8.40 -9.94
CA SER A 124 3.84 -6.99 -10.26
C SER A 124 2.79 -6.86 -11.36
N LEU A 125 1.54 -6.59 -10.98
CA LEU A 125 0.42 -6.41 -11.90
C LEU A 125 0.22 -4.93 -12.23
N PRO A 126 -0.28 -4.58 -13.43
CA PRO A 126 -0.60 -3.20 -13.79
C PRO A 126 -1.61 -2.54 -12.83
N VAL A 127 -2.59 -3.31 -12.41
CA VAL A 127 -3.55 -3.01 -11.35
C VAL A 127 -3.59 -4.22 -10.42
N CYS A 128 -3.44 -4.00 -9.13
CA CYS A 128 -3.62 -5.06 -8.15
C CYS A 128 -5.09 -5.06 -7.73
N ASP A 129 -5.82 -6.04 -8.20
CA ASP A 129 -7.13 -6.39 -7.71
C ASP A 129 -6.99 -7.52 -6.67
N ALA A 130 -7.96 -7.65 -5.80
CA ALA A 130 -8.04 -8.62 -4.70
C ALA A 130 -6.99 -8.47 -3.61
N GLN A 131 -5.69 -8.42 -3.90
CA GLN A 131 -4.61 -8.42 -2.90
C GLN A 131 -3.51 -7.45 -3.30
N ILE A 132 -2.99 -6.67 -2.34
CA ILE A 132 -1.95 -5.70 -2.60
C ILE A 132 -0.93 -5.63 -1.47
N ILE A 133 0.34 -5.46 -1.84
CA ILE A 133 1.44 -5.03 -0.98
C ILE A 133 2.11 -3.86 -1.66
N ALA A 134 2.27 -2.75 -0.95
CA ALA A 134 2.96 -1.56 -1.44
C ALA A 134 3.95 -1.06 -0.40
N ALA A 135 5.17 -0.72 -0.82
CA ALA A 135 6.22 -0.13 0.01
C ALA A 135 7.36 0.40 -0.85
N ASN A 136 8.41 0.96 -0.22
CA ASN A 136 9.68 1.21 -0.89
C ASN A 136 10.45 -0.10 -1.16
N ASP A 137 11.55 -0.03 -1.90
CA ASP A 137 12.40 -1.17 -2.28
C ASP A 137 12.88 -1.98 -1.07
N ALA A 138 13.38 -1.32 -0.03
CA ALA A 138 13.99 -1.98 1.13
C ALA A 138 12.96 -2.75 1.99
N LEU A 139 11.73 -2.27 2.05
CA LEU A 139 10.67 -2.82 2.90
C LEU A 139 9.75 -3.79 2.14
N HIS A 140 9.52 -3.57 0.84
CA HIS A 140 8.57 -4.36 0.06
C HIS A 140 8.92 -5.86 0.08
N SER A 141 10.17 -6.24 -0.20
CA SER A 141 10.59 -7.65 -0.23
C SER A 141 10.49 -8.32 1.14
N ARG A 142 10.73 -7.59 2.22
CA ARG A 142 10.62 -8.09 3.60
C ARG A 142 9.16 -8.27 3.99
N LEU A 143 8.32 -7.28 3.71
CA LEU A 143 6.89 -7.33 3.98
C LEU A 143 6.22 -8.45 3.18
N HIS A 144 6.57 -8.59 1.89
CA HIS A 144 6.11 -9.69 1.04
C HIS A 144 6.49 -11.06 1.63
N LYS A 145 7.72 -11.23 2.12
CA LYS A 145 8.16 -12.50 2.71
C LYS A 145 7.33 -12.90 3.93
N LEU A 146 7.02 -11.95 4.82
CA LEU A 146 6.17 -12.19 6.00
C LEU A 146 4.75 -12.57 5.58
N ILE A 147 4.14 -11.79 4.69
CA ILE A 147 2.78 -12.02 4.21
C ILE A 147 2.65 -13.35 3.45
N ALA A 148 3.56 -13.63 2.52
CA ALA A 148 3.55 -14.89 1.77
C ALA A 148 3.79 -16.12 2.65
N GLY A 149 4.50 -15.98 3.76
CA GLY A 149 4.64 -17.02 4.79
C GLY A 149 3.33 -17.27 5.51
N ALA A 150 2.66 -16.22 5.96
CA ALA A 150 1.40 -16.29 6.70
C ALA A 150 0.22 -16.85 5.89
N VAL A 151 0.20 -16.61 4.57
CA VAL A 151 -0.86 -17.10 3.67
C VAL A 151 -0.72 -18.59 3.35
N LYS A 152 0.50 -19.16 3.45
CA LYS A 152 0.78 -20.58 3.16
C LYS A 152 0.55 -21.50 4.36
N SER A 153 0.48 -20.96 5.54
CA SER A 153 0.23 -21.68 6.80
C SER A 153 -1.26 -21.75 7.12
#